data_6093880cd4810829215a1ab3587f0f79
#
_entry.id   6093880cd4810829215a1ab3587f0f79
#
_cell.length_a   1.000
_cell.length_b   1.000
_cell.length_c   1.000
_cell.angle_alpha   90.00
_cell.angle_beta   90.00
_cell.angle_gamma   90.00
#
_symmetry.space_group_name_H-M   'P 1'
#
loop_
_entity.id
_entity.type
_entity.pdbx_description
1 polymer ?
#
loop_
_entity_poly.entity_id
_entity_poly.type
_entity_poly.pdbx_seq_one_letter_code
_entity_poly.pdbx_strand_id
1 'polypeptide(L)'
;MPRRTVELYAGEHYHLYNRGNNRGRIFFERENYLFFLRRLRKYLVPILDVVAYCLMPTHYHLLIMLKEADLSHQMQLFSISYTKAMNKRYDRVGSLFQGTFQAIHVDENEYLIHLSRYIHLNPVMAGLVERAEDWEFSSYREYIGLRNGTLPKSEIVLSQFPSSEAYREFVESYVPDKREIIANLLFD
;
A
#
# COMPACT_ATOMS: atom_id res chain seq x y z
N MET A 1 -19.12 -2.79 4.53
CA MET A 1 -18.54 -2.05 3.40
C MET A 1 -19.31 -2.39 2.13
N PRO A 2 -19.53 -1.43 1.22
CA PRO A 2 -20.18 -1.73 -0.06
C PRO A 2 -19.34 -2.77 -0.82
N ARG A 3 -20.03 -3.56 -1.64
CA ARG A 3 -19.40 -4.54 -2.52
C ARG A 3 -18.58 -3.77 -3.57
N ARG A 4 -17.33 -4.21 -3.83
CA ARG A 4 -16.49 -3.60 -4.87
C ARG A 4 -17.22 -3.65 -6.21
N THR A 5 -17.29 -2.49 -6.89
CA THR A 5 -17.93 -2.35 -8.20
C THR A 5 -16.92 -2.29 -9.35
N VAL A 6 -15.63 -2.15 -9.04
CA VAL A 6 -14.56 -2.02 -10.04
C VAL A 6 -14.25 -3.39 -10.64
N GLU A 7 -14.32 -3.47 -11.96
CA GLU A 7 -13.84 -4.61 -12.74
C GLU A 7 -12.32 -4.60 -12.78
N LEU A 8 -11.72 -5.78 -12.88
CA LEU A 8 -10.28 -6.00 -12.78
C LEU A 8 -9.76 -6.57 -14.10
N TYR A 9 -8.94 -5.81 -14.81
CA TYR A 9 -8.36 -6.17 -16.09
C TYR A 9 -6.83 -6.30 -15.97
N ALA A 10 -6.29 -7.32 -16.65
CA ALA A 10 -4.84 -7.46 -16.77
C ALA A 10 -4.26 -6.30 -17.59
N GLY A 11 -3.06 -5.84 -17.22
CA GLY A 11 -2.40 -4.68 -17.81
C GLY A 11 -2.74 -3.35 -17.16
N GLU A 12 -3.79 -3.28 -16.34
CA GLU A 12 -4.27 -2.05 -15.72
C GLU A 12 -3.69 -1.83 -14.32
N HIS A 13 -3.68 -0.56 -13.89
CA HIS A 13 -3.21 -0.16 -12.58
C HIS A 13 -4.37 0.00 -11.60
N TYR A 14 -4.12 -0.39 -10.35
CA TYR A 14 -5.11 -0.28 -9.27
C TYR A 14 -4.47 0.19 -7.97
N HIS A 15 -5.20 1.04 -7.24
CA HIS A 15 -4.94 1.29 -5.83
C HIS A 15 -5.71 0.27 -5.00
N LEU A 16 -4.99 -0.65 -4.38
CA LEU A 16 -5.56 -1.63 -3.45
C LEU A 16 -5.31 -1.19 -2.01
N TYR A 17 -6.35 -1.29 -1.18
CA TYR A 17 -6.21 -0.98 0.23
C TYR A 17 -7.20 -1.79 1.09
N ASN A 18 -6.86 -1.94 2.35
CA ASN A 18 -7.77 -2.46 3.37
C ASN A 18 -7.31 -1.98 4.74
N ARG A 19 -8.23 -1.94 5.69
CA ARG A 19 -7.94 -1.53 7.06
C ARG A 19 -8.40 -2.57 8.09
N GLY A 20 -7.90 -2.43 9.31
CA GLY A 20 -8.31 -3.25 10.42
C GLY A 20 -9.78 -3.07 10.80
N ASN A 21 -10.37 -4.15 11.28
CA ASN A 21 -11.73 -4.12 11.81
C ASN A 21 -11.81 -3.12 12.98
N ASN A 22 -12.86 -2.29 13.03
CA ASN A 22 -13.01 -1.18 13.98
C ASN A 22 -11.78 -0.23 14.02
N ARG A 23 -11.12 0.00 12.87
CA ARG A 23 -9.88 0.77 12.78
C ARG A 23 -8.75 0.25 13.69
N GLY A 24 -8.83 -1.02 14.08
CA GLY A 24 -7.83 -1.66 14.91
C GLY A 24 -6.53 -1.90 14.17
N ARG A 25 -5.45 -2.11 14.93
CA ARG A 25 -4.15 -2.46 14.36
C ARG A 25 -4.21 -3.77 13.60
N ILE A 26 -3.54 -3.80 12.46
CA ILE A 26 -3.24 -5.01 11.69
C ILE A 26 -1.76 -5.37 11.77
N PHE A 27 -0.92 -4.41 12.21
CA PHE A 27 0.49 -4.62 12.51
C PHE A 27 0.75 -4.19 13.96
N PHE A 28 1.28 -5.09 14.79
CA PHE A 28 1.51 -4.89 16.22
C PHE A 28 3.01 -4.66 16.53
N GLU A 29 3.88 -5.29 15.74
CA GLU A 29 5.32 -5.23 15.86
C GLU A 29 5.99 -5.37 14.49
N ARG A 30 7.28 -5.08 14.41
CA ARG A 30 8.08 -5.09 13.16
C ARG A 30 7.93 -6.41 12.38
N GLU A 31 7.94 -7.54 13.07
CA GLU A 31 7.85 -8.87 12.46
C GLU A 31 6.54 -9.10 11.69
N ASN A 32 5.46 -8.41 12.07
CA ASN A 32 4.19 -8.52 11.35
C ASN A 32 4.27 -7.87 9.97
N TYR A 33 4.93 -6.73 9.84
CA TYR A 33 5.17 -6.05 8.55
C TYR A 33 6.00 -6.94 7.62
N LEU A 34 7.09 -7.50 8.14
CA LEU A 34 7.95 -8.41 7.36
C LEU A 34 7.19 -9.67 6.95
N PHE A 35 6.36 -10.21 7.83
CA PHE A 35 5.53 -11.37 7.51
C PHE A 35 4.50 -11.04 6.43
N PHE A 36 3.86 -9.87 6.51
CA PHE A 36 2.93 -9.38 5.49
C PHE A 36 3.61 -9.28 4.12
N LEU A 37 4.78 -8.69 4.03
CA LEU A 37 5.56 -8.57 2.80
C LEU A 37 5.96 -9.95 2.24
N ARG A 38 6.31 -10.93 3.10
CA ARG A 38 6.55 -12.31 2.67
C ARG A 38 5.29 -12.97 2.09
N ARG A 39 4.12 -12.71 2.70
CA ARG A 39 2.84 -13.23 2.19
C ARG A 39 2.44 -12.54 0.89
N LEU A 40 2.64 -11.25 0.79
CA LEU A 40 2.42 -10.49 -0.44
C LEU A 40 3.25 -11.07 -1.60
N ARG A 41 4.55 -11.30 -1.38
CA ARG A 41 5.41 -11.95 -2.38
C ARG A 41 4.90 -13.32 -2.80
N LYS A 42 4.43 -14.12 -1.85
CA LYS A 42 3.97 -15.50 -2.11
C LYS A 42 2.69 -15.54 -2.94
N TYR A 43 1.71 -14.73 -2.58
CA TYR A 43 0.35 -14.85 -3.14
C TYR A 43 0.08 -13.84 -4.26
N LEU A 44 0.65 -12.64 -4.19
CA LEU A 44 0.28 -11.55 -5.07
C LEU A 44 1.31 -11.29 -6.18
N VAL A 45 2.61 -11.29 -5.89
CA VAL A 45 3.64 -11.01 -6.91
C VAL A 45 3.58 -11.93 -8.14
N PRO A 46 3.14 -13.20 -8.05
CA PRO A 46 2.93 -14.01 -9.25
C PRO A 46 1.95 -13.41 -10.26
N ILE A 47 0.91 -12.71 -9.76
CA ILE A 47 -0.21 -12.22 -10.58
C ILE A 47 -0.25 -10.69 -10.73
N LEU A 48 0.61 -9.95 -10.04
CA LEU A 48 0.70 -8.49 -10.14
C LEU A 48 2.13 -8.01 -9.89
N ASP A 49 2.41 -6.80 -10.36
CA ASP A 49 3.60 -6.04 -9.98
C ASP A 49 3.20 -4.98 -8.96
N VAL A 50 3.95 -4.90 -7.86
CA VAL A 50 3.78 -3.84 -6.87
C VAL A 50 4.54 -2.63 -7.37
N VAL A 51 3.86 -1.54 -7.65
CA VAL A 51 4.45 -0.28 -8.09
C VAL A 51 4.93 0.51 -6.86
N ALA A 52 4.02 0.80 -5.94
CA ALA A 52 4.34 1.46 -4.68
C ALA A 52 3.55 0.84 -3.53
N TYR A 53 4.07 0.95 -2.30
CA TYR A 53 3.34 0.50 -1.11
C TYR A 53 3.66 1.34 0.12
N CYS A 54 2.71 1.36 1.05
CA CYS A 54 2.90 1.80 2.42
C CYS A 54 2.05 0.94 3.35
N LEU A 55 2.70 0.40 4.40
CA LEU A 55 2.05 -0.39 5.43
C LEU A 55 1.95 0.45 6.70
N MET A 56 0.74 0.87 7.04
CA MET A 56 0.42 1.67 8.22
C MET A 56 -0.03 0.77 9.37
N PRO A 57 0.07 1.17 10.63
CA PRO A 57 -0.30 0.31 11.76
C PRO A 57 -1.71 -0.30 11.66
N THR A 58 -2.67 0.43 11.09
CA THR A 58 -4.09 0.09 11.03
C THR A 58 -4.58 -0.33 9.65
N HIS A 59 -3.81 -0.04 8.59
CA HIS A 59 -4.20 -0.26 7.19
C HIS A 59 -2.99 -0.41 6.28
N TYR A 60 -3.23 -0.69 4.99
CA TYR A 60 -2.18 -0.69 3.97
C TYR A 60 -2.68 -0.08 2.66
N HIS A 61 -1.76 0.49 1.90
CA HIS A 61 -1.94 0.94 0.54
C HIS A 61 -0.95 0.24 -0.38
N LEU A 62 -1.45 -0.25 -1.53
CA LEU A 62 -0.65 -0.82 -2.61
C LEU A 62 -1.08 -0.18 -3.92
N LEU A 63 -0.15 0.41 -4.65
CA LEU A 63 -0.32 0.72 -6.06
C LEU A 63 0.25 -0.44 -6.85
N ILE A 64 -0.56 -1.05 -7.71
CA ILE A 64 -0.18 -2.27 -8.43
C ILE A 64 -0.49 -2.15 -9.92
N MET A 65 0.22 -2.95 -10.73
CA MET A 65 -0.17 -3.29 -12.09
C MET A 65 -0.59 -4.77 -12.11
N LEU A 66 -1.81 -5.02 -12.55
CA LEU A 66 -2.36 -6.38 -12.57
C LEU A 66 -1.86 -7.12 -13.82
N LYS A 67 -1.30 -8.32 -13.64
CA LYS A 67 -0.84 -9.18 -14.76
C LYS A 67 -1.90 -10.23 -15.15
N GLU A 68 -2.66 -10.70 -14.16
CA GLU A 68 -3.65 -11.77 -14.36
C GLU A 68 -4.95 -11.44 -13.60
N ALA A 69 -6.09 -11.85 -14.14
CA ALA A 69 -7.42 -11.48 -13.63
C ALA A 69 -7.82 -12.14 -12.28
N ASP A 70 -7.02 -13.03 -11.72
CA ASP A 70 -7.35 -13.82 -10.49
C ASP A 70 -7.12 -13.05 -9.17
N LEU A 71 -7.08 -11.73 -9.19
CA LEU A 71 -6.76 -10.91 -8.03
C LEU A 71 -7.66 -11.19 -6.83
N SER A 72 -8.97 -11.37 -7.04
CA SER A 72 -9.92 -11.55 -5.93
C SER A 72 -9.65 -12.81 -5.12
N HIS A 73 -9.34 -13.93 -5.79
CA HIS A 73 -9.00 -15.18 -5.15
C HIS A 73 -7.65 -15.09 -4.42
N GLN A 74 -6.63 -14.56 -5.07
CA GLN A 74 -5.31 -14.43 -4.46
C GLN A 74 -5.31 -13.50 -3.25
N MET A 75 -6.05 -12.39 -3.31
CA MET A 75 -6.25 -11.49 -2.17
C MET A 75 -7.00 -12.16 -1.01
N GLN A 76 -7.95 -13.06 -1.31
CA GLN A 76 -8.61 -13.86 -0.29
C GLN A 76 -7.63 -14.79 0.42
N LEU A 77 -6.84 -15.56 -0.34
CA LEU A 77 -5.82 -16.46 0.22
C LEU A 77 -4.78 -15.71 1.05
N PHE A 78 -4.30 -14.59 0.53
CA PHE A 78 -3.38 -13.68 1.20
C PHE A 78 -3.95 -13.18 2.54
N SER A 79 -5.16 -12.63 2.53
CA SER A 79 -5.82 -12.07 3.72
C SER A 79 -6.10 -13.14 4.78
N ILE A 80 -6.58 -14.33 4.38
CA ILE A 80 -6.81 -15.48 5.27
C ILE A 80 -5.50 -15.94 5.90
N SER A 81 -4.44 -16.07 5.09
CA SER A 81 -3.11 -16.50 5.57
C SER A 81 -2.55 -15.53 6.62
N TYR A 82 -2.66 -14.22 6.37
CA TYR A 82 -2.20 -13.19 7.31
C TYR A 82 -3.05 -13.16 8.58
N THR A 83 -4.39 -13.13 8.44
CA THR A 83 -5.33 -13.11 9.57
C THR A 83 -5.15 -14.30 10.50
N LYS A 84 -5.05 -15.52 9.95
CA LYS A 84 -4.84 -16.74 10.77
C LYS A 84 -3.55 -16.66 11.59
N ALA A 85 -2.46 -16.15 11.00
CA ALA A 85 -1.20 -16.01 11.70
C ALA A 85 -1.27 -14.97 12.82
N MET A 86 -1.91 -13.82 12.58
CA MET A 86 -2.10 -12.77 13.59
C MET A 86 -3.01 -13.25 14.71
N ASN A 87 -4.13 -13.90 14.38
CA ASN A 87 -5.05 -14.44 15.38
C ASN A 87 -4.36 -15.48 16.29
N LYS A 88 -3.56 -16.39 15.69
CA LYS A 88 -2.79 -17.37 16.45
C LYS A 88 -1.73 -16.72 17.36
N ARG A 89 -1.02 -15.70 16.86
CA ARG A 89 0.09 -15.07 17.60
C ARG A 89 -0.38 -14.23 18.79
N TYR A 90 -1.53 -13.57 18.63
CA TYR A 90 -2.05 -12.60 19.61
C TYR A 90 -3.33 -13.06 20.33
N ASP A 91 -3.61 -14.37 20.27
CA ASP A 91 -4.80 -15.01 20.89
C ASP A 91 -6.11 -14.27 20.56
N ARG A 92 -6.28 -13.95 19.26
CA ARG A 92 -7.44 -13.20 18.76
C ARG A 92 -8.40 -14.14 18.04
N VAL A 93 -9.68 -13.74 18.05
CA VAL A 93 -10.74 -14.40 17.28
C VAL A 93 -11.40 -13.43 16.32
N GLY A 94 -11.96 -13.95 15.22
CA GLY A 94 -12.71 -13.16 14.25
C GLY A 94 -11.86 -12.52 13.17
N SER A 95 -12.46 -11.56 12.46
CA SER A 95 -11.82 -10.88 11.32
C SER A 95 -10.79 -9.86 11.79
N LEU A 96 -9.60 -9.89 11.15
CA LEU A 96 -8.59 -8.85 11.34
C LEU A 96 -8.92 -7.62 10.49
N PHE A 97 -9.37 -7.82 9.25
CA PHE A 97 -9.71 -6.76 8.31
C PHE A 97 -11.19 -6.40 8.33
N GLN A 98 -11.50 -5.16 8.00
CA GLN A 98 -12.86 -4.64 7.87
C GLN A 98 -13.48 -5.06 6.52
N GLY A 99 -13.76 -6.34 6.36
CA GLY A 99 -14.31 -6.89 5.12
C GLY A 99 -13.26 -7.16 4.04
N THR A 100 -13.71 -7.16 2.78
CA THR A 100 -12.86 -7.38 1.61
C THR A 100 -12.03 -6.15 1.29
N PHE A 101 -10.86 -6.34 0.63
CA PHE A 101 -10.05 -5.23 0.13
C PHE A 101 -10.84 -4.35 -0.83
N GLN A 102 -10.46 -3.10 -0.90
CA GLN A 102 -10.99 -2.14 -1.87
C GLN A 102 -9.99 -1.97 -3.02
N ALA A 103 -10.52 -1.63 -4.19
CA ALA A 103 -9.73 -1.34 -5.37
C ALA A 103 -10.30 -0.10 -6.06
N ILE A 104 -9.43 0.80 -6.47
CA ILE A 104 -9.75 1.96 -7.33
C ILE A 104 -8.92 1.80 -8.59
N HIS A 105 -9.55 1.91 -9.75
CA HIS A 105 -8.85 1.89 -11.03
C HIS A 105 -8.04 3.18 -11.20
N VAL A 106 -6.82 3.05 -11.70
CA VAL A 106 -5.89 4.15 -11.95
C VAL A 106 -5.66 4.19 -13.46
N ASP A 107 -6.46 4.99 -14.15
CA ASP A 107 -6.55 5.05 -15.62
C ASP A 107 -5.73 6.19 -16.24
N GLU A 108 -5.23 7.13 -15.42
CA GLU A 108 -4.46 8.26 -15.88
C GLU A 108 -3.04 8.26 -15.28
N ASN A 109 -2.05 8.56 -16.11
CA ASN A 109 -0.65 8.67 -15.70
C ASN A 109 -0.42 9.73 -14.63
N GLU A 110 -1.09 10.88 -14.74
CA GLU A 110 -1.00 11.93 -13.73
C GLU A 110 -1.51 11.44 -12.37
N TYR A 111 -2.64 10.74 -12.38
CA TYR A 111 -3.19 10.15 -11.15
C TYR A 111 -2.25 9.09 -10.55
N LEU A 112 -1.62 8.25 -11.38
CA LEU A 112 -0.65 7.24 -10.94
C LEU A 112 0.54 7.88 -10.19
N ILE A 113 1.10 8.97 -10.71
CA ILE A 113 2.21 9.71 -10.10
C ILE A 113 1.76 10.32 -8.75
N HIS A 114 0.63 11.03 -8.74
CA HIS A 114 0.10 11.65 -7.54
C HIS A 114 -0.27 10.64 -6.47
N LEU A 115 -0.80 9.48 -6.86
CA LEU A 115 -1.12 8.38 -5.95
C LEU A 115 0.16 7.76 -5.34
N SER A 116 1.24 7.63 -6.12
CA SER A 116 2.52 7.15 -5.56
C SER A 116 3.04 8.09 -4.47
N ARG A 117 2.97 9.42 -4.69
CA ARG A 117 3.30 10.44 -3.69
C ARG A 117 2.41 10.33 -2.45
N TYR A 118 1.09 10.25 -2.65
CA TYR A 118 0.13 10.08 -1.55
C TYR A 118 0.49 8.86 -0.69
N ILE A 119 0.75 7.71 -1.32
CA ILE A 119 1.13 6.48 -0.61
C ILE A 119 2.42 6.67 0.19
N HIS A 120 3.41 7.36 -0.34
CA HIS A 120 4.69 7.59 0.33
C HIS A 120 4.60 8.61 1.47
N LEU A 121 3.71 9.60 1.37
CA LEU A 121 3.49 10.61 2.41
C LEU A 121 2.55 10.16 3.54
N ASN A 122 1.84 9.05 3.37
CA ASN A 122 0.88 8.56 4.37
C ASN A 122 1.41 8.56 5.81
N PRO A 123 2.64 8.06 6.10
CA PRO A 123 3.16 8.04 7.47
C PRO A 123 3.44 9.44 8.04
N VAL A 124 3.82 10.40 7.20
CA VAL A 124 4.03 11.80 7.60
C VAL A 124 2.68 12.46 7.89
N MET A 125 1.70 12.25 7.00
CA MET A 125 0.35 12.81 7.16
C MET A 125 -0.37 12.26 8.40
N ALA A 126 -0.09 11.00 8.77
CA ALA A 126 -0.58 10.38 10.00
C ALA A 126 0.24 10.75 11.25
N GLY A 127 1.28 11.57 11.14
CA GLY A 127 2.14 11.98 12.25
C GLY A 127 2.97 10.87 12.87
N LEU A 128 3.23 9.79 12.14
CA LEU A 128 4.03 8.66 12.62
C LEU A 128 5.53 8.94 12.51
N VAL A 129 5.93 9.73 11.55
CA VAL A 129 7.31 10.17 11.29
C VAL A 129 7.31 11.60 10.78
N GLU A 130 8.45 12.29 10.92
CA GLU A 130 8.62 13.65 10.38
C GLU A 130 8.94 13.65 8.89
N ARG A 131 9.68 12.65 8.42
CA ARG A 131 10.13 12.50 7.03
C ARG A 131 9.67 11.16 6.47
N ALA A 132 9.22 11.12 5.23
CA ALA A 132 8.72 9.89 4.59
C ALA A 132 9.79 8.78 4.55
N GLU A 133 11.07 9.14 4.43
CA GLU A 133 12.19 8.19 4.43
C GLU A 133 12.42 7.51 5.79
N ASP A 134 11.90 8.06 6.89
CA ASP A 134 12.03 7.47 8.21
C ASP A 134 11.08 6.29 8.43
N TRP A 135 10.04 6.16 7.58
CA TRP A 135 9.11 5.03 7.66
C TRP A 135 9.65 3.80 6.92
N GLU A 136 10.09 2.80 7.68
CA GLU A 136 10.71 1.57 7.15
C GLU A 136 9.78 0.77 6.23
N PHE A 137 8.47 0.80 6.47
CA PHE A 137 7.47 -0.05 5.81
C PHE A 137 6.77 0.62 4.63
N SER A 138 7.48 1.50 3.95
CA SER A 138 7.11 2.14 2.69
C SER A 138 8.13 1.79 1.60
N SER A 139 7.69 1.83 0.35
CA SER A 139 8.58 1.75 -0.82
C SER A 139 9.30 3.05 -1.14
N TYR A 140 9.11 4.11 -0.37
CA TYR A 140 9.73 5.41 -0.64
C TYR A 140 11.26 5.35 -0.70
N ARG A 141 11.88 4.55 0.20
CA ARG A 141 13.34 4.40 0.23
C ARG A 141 13.93 3.79 -1.06
N GLU A 142 13.19 2.90 -1.72
CA GLU A 142 13.59 2.38 -3.04
C GLU A 142 13.53 3.46 -4.11
N TYR A 143 12.51 4.31 -4.07
CA TYR A 143 12.31 5.38 -5.04
C TYR A 143 13.40 6.45 -4.99
N ILE A 144 13.93 6.74 -3.81
CA ILE A 144 14.97 7.76 -3.61
C ILE A 144 16.39 7.15 -3.46
N GLY A 145 16.55 5.87 -3.78
CA GLY A 145 17.86 5.20 -3.81
C GLY A 145 18.47 4.86 -2.45
N LEU A 146 17.71 4.97 -1.35
CA LEU A 146 18.19 4.65 0.00
C LEU A 146 18.09 3.16 0.36
N ARG A 147 17.40 2.37 -0.45
CA ARG A 147 17.24 0.92 -0.25
C ARG A 147 17.15 0.21 -1.60
N ASN A 148 17.90 -0.89 -1.76
CA ASN A 148 17.85 -1.74 -2.95
C ASN A 148 16.85 -2.90 -2.73
N GLY A 149 15.55 -2.57 -2.60
CA GLY A 149 14.48 -3.55 -2.51
C GLY A 149 14.09 -4.10 -3.88
N THR A 150 13.66 -5.36 -3.91
CA THR A 150 13.24 -6.04 -5.16
C THR A 150 11.72 -6.17 -5.27
N LEU A 151 10.96 -5.58 -4.35
CA LEU A 151 9.51 -5.69 -4.37
C LEU A 151 8.87 -4.64 -5.28
N PRO A 152 9.15 -3.31 -5.12
CA PRO A 152 8.51 -2.33 -5.96
C PRO A 152 9.14 -2.28 -7.35
N LYS A 153 8.29 -2.18 -8.37
CA LYS A 153 8.62 -1.86 -9.77
C LYS A 153 8.59 -0.33 -9.93
N SER A 154 9.52 0.33 -9.24
CA SER A 154 9.55 1.80 -9.15
C SER A 154 9.79 2.47 -10.50
N GLU A 155 10.40 1.79 -11.46
CA GLU A 155 10.65 2.28 -12.81
C GLU A 155 9.38 2.71 -13.56
N ILE A 156 8.23 2.13 -13.22
CA ILE A 156 6.93 2.50 -13.81
C ILE A 156 6.60 3.98 -13.54
N VAL A 157 6.94 4.47 -12.35
CA VAL A 157 6.75 5.88 -11.96
C VAL A 157 8.01 6.69 -12.25
N LEU A 158 9.19 6.19 -11.87
CA LEU A 158 10.45 6.93 -11.95
C LEU A 158 10.85 7.27 -13.39
N SER A 159 10.43 6.48 -14.36
CA SER A 159 10.67 6.80 -15.80
C SER A 159 10.02 8.12 -16.25
N GLN A 160 9.09 8.66 -15.47
CA GLN A 160 8.42 9.94 -15.73
C GLN A 160 9.13 11.14 -15.07
N PHE A 161 10.21 10.88 -14.34
CA PHE A 161 11.04 11.88 -13.69
C PHE A 161 12.46 11.87 -14.27
N PRO A 162 13.14 13.02 -14.33
CA PRO A 162 14.51 13.07 -14.84
C PRO A 162 15.52 12.36 -13.94
N SER A 163 15.21 12.21 -12.64
CA SER A 163 16.04 11.50 -11.65
C SER A 163 15.24 11.13 -10.40
N SER A 164 15.81 10.31 -9.53
CA SER A 164 15.26 9.99 -8.20
C SER A 164 15.20 11.21 -7.29
N GLU A 165 16.13 12.17 -7.44
CA GLU A 165 16.10 13.45 -6.72
C GLU A 165 14.89 14.30 -7.14
N ALA A 166 14.55 14.33 -8.43
CA ALA A 166 13.37 15.04 -8.91
C ALA A 166 12.08 14.41 -8.37
N TYR A 167 12.02 13.08 -8.24
CA TYR A 167 10.92 12.43 -7.55
C TYR A 167 10.87 12.77 -6.06
N ARG A 168 12.03 12.82 -5.39
CA ARG A 168 12.14 13.24 -3.98
C ARG A 168 11.58 14.65 -3.81
N GLU A 169 12.01 15.62 -4.61
CA GLU A 169 11.51 16.99 -4.59
C GLU A 169 10.00 17.05 -4.83
N PHE A 170 9.49 16.28 -5.77
CA PHE A 170 8.06 16.18 -6.05
C PHE A 170 7.26 15.68 -4.84
N VAL A 171 7.80 14.73 -4.07
CA VAL A 171 7.15 14.21 -2.86
C VAL A 171 7.26 15.20 -1.71
N GLU A 172 8.47 15.71 -1.43
CA GLU A 172 8.77 16.50 -0.22
C GLU A 172 8.29 17.95 -0.33
N SER A 173 8.13 18.52 -1.53
CA SER A 173 7.56 19.86 -1.75
C SER A 173 6.04 19.92 -1.58
N TYR A 174 5.39 18.78 -1.45
CA TYR A 174 3.93 18.73 -1.34
C TYR A 174 3.45 19.21 0.02
N VAL A 175 2.61 20.22 0.00
CA VAL A 175 1.89 20.70 1.18
C VAL A 175 0.43 20.24 1.06
N PRO A 176 0.01 19.24 1.86
CA PRO A 176 -1.37 18.76 1.81
C PRO A 176 -2.34 19.86 2.25
N ASP A 177 -3.48 19.94 1.59
CA ASP A 177 -4.54 20.80 2.04
C ASP A 177 -5.22 20.23 3.30
N LYS A 178 -6.00 21.08 4.01
CA LYS A 178 -6.70 20.64 5.23
C LYS A 178 -7.70 19.52 4.98
N ARG A 179 -8.28 19.41 3.77
CA ARG A 179 -9.26 18.38 3.42
C ARG A 179 -8.59 17.03 3.27
N GLU A 180 -7.40 17.00 2.66
CA GLU A 180 -6.61 15.78 2.51
C GLU A 180 -6.11 15.25 3.86
N ILE A 181 -5.66 16.15 4.75
CA ILE A 181 -5.27 15.79 6.11
C ILE A 181 -6.46 15.17 6.85
N ILE A 182 -7.64 15.78 6.78
CA ILE A 182 -8.86 15.25 7.41
C ILE A 182 -9.27 13.90 6.79
N ALA A 183 -9.19 13.76 5.47
CA ALA A 183 -9.52 12.51 4.79
C ALA A 183 -8.62 11.35 5.24
N ASN A 184 -7.32 11.60 5.44
CA ASN A 184 -6.37 10.60 5.95
C ASN A 184 -6.67 10.24 7.41
N LEU A 185 -6.92 11.24 8.27
CA LEU A 185 -7.30 11.01 9.67
C LEU A 185 -8.62 10.22 9.80
N LEU A 186 -9.53 10.34 8.83
CA LEU A 186 -10.75 9.53 8.78
C LEU A 186 -10.49 8.11 8.27
N PHE A 187 -9.39 7.90 7.57
CA PHE A 187 -8.97 6.57 7.12
C PHE A 187 -8.30 5.78 8.27
N ASP A 188 -7.50 6.45 9.08
CA ASP A 188 -6.92 5.94 10.31
C ASP A 188 -7.96 5.86 11.45
#